data_096d0885dff90701d411e80f7c23357a
#
_entry.id   096d0885dff90701d411e80f7c23357a
#
_cell.length_a   1.000
_cell.length_b   1.000
_cell.length_c   1.000
_cell.angle_alpha   90.00
_cell.angle_beta   90.00
_cell.angle_gamma   90.00
#
_symmetry.space_group_name_H-M   'P 1'
#
loop_
_entity.id
_entity.type
_entity.pdbx_description
1 polymer ?
#
loop_
_entity_poly.entity_id
_entity_poly.type
_entity_poly.pdbx_seq_one_letter_code
_entity_poly.pdbx_strand_id
1 'polypeptide(L)'
;MGNSRSVSYFRLKSKWRAWKTLWAGIKPCFFYTYNGVTCIAMRTDRPWGWYETIEEGHRYKVKNIEIKPGEGISKQFHYHRSEHWVIVNGTALVEMDDNQFMVYENESTFVPLGKIHKVRNPGKIPLRIVEVQVGSYLGEDDITRLEDDYGRVA
;
A
#
# COMPACT_ATOMS: atom_id res chain seq x y z
N MET A 1 -30.92 -41.01 -21.04
CA MET A 1 -30.12 -40.17 -21.96
C MET A 1 -29.67 -38.95 -21.15
N GLY A 2 -28.53 -39.02 -20.56
CA GLY A 2 -27.97 -37.96 -19.73
C GLY A 2 -26.77 -37.34 -20.40
N ASN A 3 -26.83 -36.05 -20.69
CA ASN A 3 -25.76 -35.28 -21.29
C ASN A 3 -24.86 -34.73 -20.18
N SER A 4 -23.73 -35.37 -19.96
CA SER A 4 -22.65 -34.83 -19.11
C SER A 4 -21.87 -33.79 -19.94
N ARG A 5 -21.97 -32.50 -19.58
CA ARG A 5 -21.09 -31.46 -20.11
C ARG A 5 -19.76 -31.52 -19.36
N SER A 6 -18.72 -31.99 -20.02
CA SER A 6 -17.35 -31.90 -19.54
C SER A 6 -16.87 -30.44 -19.55
N VAL A 7 -16.53 -29.93 -18.39
CA VAL A 7 -15.84 -28.64 -18.25
C VAL A 7 -14.38 -28.86 -18.56
N SER A 8 -13.93 -28.42 -19.74
CA SER A 8 -12.51 -28.45 -20.11
C SER A 8 -11.78 -27.30 -19.40
N TYR A 9 -10.91 -27.63 -18.45
CA TYR A 9 -9.95 -26.72 -17.87
C TYR A 9 -8.90 -26.33 -18.93
N PHE A 10 -9.01 -25.11 -19.46
CA PHE A 10 -7.94 -24.53 -20.26
C PHE A 10 -6.75 -24.21 -19.33
N ARG A 11 -5.71 -25.01 -19.42
CA ARG A 11 -4.42 -24.79 -18.77
C ARG A 11 -3.67 -23.69 -19.55
N LEU A 12 -3.86 -22.44 -19.17
CA LEU A 12 -3.07 -21.32 -19.69
C LEU A 12 -1.61 -21.47 -19.22
N LYS A 13 -0.74 -21.91 -20.12
CA LYS A 13 0.71 -21.78 -19.93
C LYS A 13 1.08 -20.31 -20.11
N SER A 14 1.16 -19.58 -19.01
CA SER A 14 1.70 -18.20 -19.01
C SER A 14 3.21 -18.26 -19.30
N LYS A 15 3.63 -17.76 -20.46
CA LYS A 15 5.04 -17.54 -20.76
C LYS A 15 5.48 -16.26 -20.02
N TRP A 16 6.06 -16.44 -18.85
CA TRP A 16 6.73 -15.38 -18.10
C TRP A 16 8.03 -15.02 -18.81
N ARG A 17 8.14 -13.83 -19.37
CA ARG A 17 9.41 -13.25 -19.81
C ARG A 17 9.76 -12.10 -18.88
N ALA A 18 10.69 -12.35 -17.95
CA ALA A 18 11.34 -11.29 -17.18
C ALA A 18 12.48 -10.70 -18.02
N TRP A 19 12.36 -9.45 -18.42
CA TRP A 19 13.47 -8.70 -19.03
C TRP A 19 14.19 -7.94 -17.91
N LYS A 20 15.43 -8.35 -17.62
CA LYS A 20 16.33 -7.57 -16.78
C LYS A 20 17.02 -6.55 -17.68
N THR A 21 16.63 -5.31 -17.62
CA THR A 21 17.42 -4.20 -18.15
C THR A 21 18.31 -3.65 -17.04
N LEU A 22 19.61 -3.96 -17.13
CA LEU A 22 20.65 -3.37 -16.29
C LEU A 22 20.96 -1.96 -16.83
N TRP A 23 20.45 -0.91 -16.17
CA TRP A 23 21.02 0.43 -16.23
C TRP A 23 21.36 0.86 -14.82
N ALA A 24 22.61 1.31 -14.63
CA ALA A 24 23.11 1.73 -13.33
C ALA A 24 22.27 2.89 -12.78
N GLY A 25 21.63 2.68 -11.61
CA GLY A 25 20.87 3.71 -10.89
C GLY A 25 19.35 3.59 -10.93
N ILE A 26 18.76 2.69 -11.73
CA ILE A 26 17.31 2.47 -11.77
C ILE A 26 17.00 1.20 -10.97
N LYS A 27 16.21 1.34 -9.90
CA LYS A 27 15.71 0.19 -9.11
C LYS A 27 14.85 -0.71 -10.00
N PRO A 28 14.84 -2.04 -9.79
CA PRO A 28 14.12 -2.97 -10.65
C PRO A 28 12.62 -2.68 -10.65
N CYS A 29 12.12 -2.20 -11.78
CA CYS A 29 10.69 -2.14 -12.07
C CYS A 29 10.27 -3.55 -12.53
N PHE A 30 9.32 -4.16 -11.82
CA PHE A 30 8.69 -5.38 -12.29
C PHE A 30 7.57 -5.00 -13.27
N PHE A 31 7.75 -5.38 -14.54
CA PHE A 31 6.73 -5.20 -15.57
C PHE A 31 5.82 -6.43 -15.59
N TYR A 32 4.56 -6.24 -15.31
CA TYR A 32 3.53 -7.25 -15.56
C TYR A 32 2.70 -6.81 -16.76
N THR A 33 2.71 -7.60 -17.83
CA THR A 33 1.85 -7.35 -19.00
C THR A 33 0.69 -8.35 -18.99
N TYR A 34 -0.52 -7.84 -18.85
CA TYR A 34 -1.74 -8.62 -19.00
C TYR A 34 -2.63 -7.93 -20.03
N ASN A 35 -3.02 -8.64 -21.10
CA ASN A 35 -3.83 -8.11 -22.22
C ASN A 35 -3.30 -6.78 -22.82
N GLY A 36 -1.98 -6.63 -22.95
CA GLY A 36 -1.37 -5.43 -23.53
C GLY A 36 -1.27 -4.22 -22.58
N VAL A 37 -1.73 -4.33 -21.34
CA VAL A 37 -1.57 -3.30 -20.32
C VAL A 37 -0.33 -3.64 -19.49
N THR A 38 0.66 -2.74 -19.48
CA THR A 38 1.87 -2.87 -18.66
C THR A 38 1.63 -2.16 -17.34
N CYS A 39 1.42 -2.92 -16.26
CA CYS A 39 1.40 -2.37 -14.92
C CYS A 39 2.82 -2.27 -14.38
N ILE A 40 3.27 -1.07 -14.07
CA ILE A 40 4.55 -0.81 -13.42
C ILE A 40 4.27 -0.66 -11.93
N ALA A 41 4.51 -1.70 -11.14
CA ALA A 41 4.54 -1.57 -9.69
C ALA A 41 5.82 -0.81 -9.33
N MET A 42 5.71 0.48 -9.02
CA MET A 42 6.85 1.30 -8.60
C MET A 42 6.93 1.30 -7.07
N ARG A 43 7.88 0.54 -6.55
CA ARG A 43 8.23 0.60 -5.13
C ARG A 43 8.97 1.91 -4.83
N THR A 44 8.50 2.61 -3.82
CA THR A 44 9.10 3.84 -3.30
C THR A 44 9.65 3.59 -1.91
N ASP A 45 10.98 3.65 -1.76
CA ASP A 45 11.63 3.50 -0.45
C ASP A 45 11.51 4.80 0.35
N ARG A 46 11.38 4.64 1.66
CA ARG A 46 11.30 5.70 2.67
C ARG A 46 12.18 5.32 3.87
N PRO A 47 12.57 6.27 4.73
CA PRO A 47 13.34 5.96 5.93
C PRO A 47 12.68 4.89 6.79
N TRP A 48 11.36 4.95 6.95
CA TRP A 48 10.56 4.02 7.75
C TRP A 48 10.29 2.66 7.08
N GLY A 49 10.55 2.50 5.78
CA GLY A 49 10.24 1.27 5.04
C GLY A 49 10.06 1.53 3.56
N TRP A 50 8.94 1.09 3.00
CA TRP A 50 8.61 1.34 1.59
C TRP A 50 7.10 1.22 1.36
N TYR A 51 6.66 1.75 0.22
CA TYR A 51 5.34 1.47 -0.32
C TYR A 51 5.39 1.25 -1.83
N GLU A 52 4.38 0.58 -2.36
CA GLU A 52 4.14 0.43 -3.79
C GLU A 52 2.64 0.61 -4.08
N THR A 53 2.33 1.25 -5.20
CA THR A 53 0.96 1.31 -5.71
C THR A 53 0.69 0.04 -6.48
N ILE A 54 -0.32 -0.74 -6.04
CA ILE A 54 -0.76 -1.98 -6.67
C ILE A 54 -1.72 -1.68 -7.80
N GLU A 55 -2.67 -0.76 -7.53
CA GLU A 55 -3.72 -0.38 -8.47
C GLU A 55 -4.14 1.08 -8.23
N GLU A 56 -4.48 1.79 -9.31
CA GLU A 56 -5.02 3.14 -9.24
C GLU A 56 -6.15 3.29 -10.25
N GLY A 57 -7.32 3.72 -9.76
CA GLY A 57 -8.52 4.02 -10.54
C GLY A 57 -8.97 5.46 -10.40
N HIS A 58 -10.09 5.82 -11.01
CA HIS A 58 -10.59 7.20 -11.05
C HIS A 58 -10.76 7.84 -9.66
N ARG A 59 -11.17 7.07 -8.65
CA ARG A 59 -11.45 7.58 -7.30
C ARG A 59 -10.90 6.70 -6.19
N TYR A 60 -9.98 5.80 -6.50
CA TYR A 60 -9.33 4.94 -5.52
C TYR A 60 -7.89 4.64 -5.91
N LYS A 61 -7.08 4.32 -4.90
CA LYS A 61 -5.71 3.83 -5.03
C LYS A 61 -5.46 2.75 -3.99
N VAL A 62 -4.85 1.65 -4.40
CA VAL A 62 -4.45 0.56 -3.51
C VAL A 62 -2.95 0.55 -3.38
N LYS A 63 -2.46 0.56 -2.13
CA LYS A 63 -1.03 0.49 -1.82
C LYS A 63 -0.72 -0.70 -0.94
N ASN A 64 0.45 -1.27 -1.14
CA ASN A 64 1.12 -2.17 -0.22
C ASN A 64 2.22 -1.39 0.51
N ILE A 65 2.19 -1.40 1.83
CA ILE A 65 3.10 -0.62 2.69
C ILE A 65 3.82 -1.57 3.63
N GLU A 66 5.14 -1.42 3.76
CA GLU A 66 5.93 -2.13 4.78
C GLU A 66 6.65 -1.13 5.67
N ILE A 67 6.44 -1.26 6.99
CA ILE A 67 7.07 -0.42 8.01
C ILE A 67 8.03 -1.30 8.82
N LYS A 68 9.29 -0.86 8.91
CA LYS A 68 10.33 -1.54 9.70
C LYS A 68 9.98 -1.55 11.19
N PRO A 69 10.49 -2.52 11.96
CA PRO A 69 10.38 -2.51 13.43
C PRO A 69 10.85 -1.17 14.05
N GLY A 70 10.04 -0.62 14.94
CA GLY A 70 10.29 0.64 15.64
C GLY A 70 9.99 1.91 14.85
N GLU A 71 9.79 1.81 13.54
CA GLU A 71 9.55 2.94 12.67
C GLU A 71 8.04 3.26 12.51
N GLY A 72 7.73 4.40 11.85
CA GLY A 72 6.35 4.81 11.60
C GLY A 72 6.22 5.81 10.47
N ILE A 73 5.02 5.99 9.99
CA ILE A 73 4.67 7.05 9.06
C ILE A 73 4.40 8.34 9.86
N SER A 74 4.75 9.49 9.31
CA SER A 74 4.53 10.80 9.92
C SER A 74 3.10 11.02 10.40
N LYS A 75 2.91 11.85 11.43
CA LYS A 75 1.58 12.34 11.81
C LYS A 75 1.09 13.30 10.75
N GLN A 76 -0.08 13.00 10.16
CA GLN A 76 -0.56 13.66 8.95
C GLN A 76 -2.08 13.62 8.84
N PHE A 77 -2.63 14.39 7.90
CA PHE A 77 -4.03 14.32 7.47
C PHE A 77 -4.15 14.62 5.99
N HIS A 78 -5.33 14.36 5.42
CA HIS A 78 -5.66 14.55 4.01
C HIS A 78 -6.96 15.33 3.85
N TYR A 79 -6.99 16.26 2.89
CA TYR A 79 -8.19 17.05 2.59
C TYR A 79 -9.17 16.36 1.64
N HIS A 80 -8.69 15.42 0.79
CA HIS A 80 -9.49 14.97 -0.34
C HIS A 80 -9.69 13.43 -0.37
N ARG A 81 -9.10 12.68 0.58
CA ARG A 81 -9.22 11.23 0.65
C ARG A 81 -9.39 10.70 2.07
N SER A 82 -10.07 9.56 2.15
CA SER A 82 -10.09 8.68 3.32
C SER A 82 -9.27 7.42 3.02
N GLU A 83 -8.92 6.66 4.06
CA GLU A 83 -8.09 5.48 3.92
C GLU A 83 -8.66 4.30 4.71
N HIS A 84 -8.60 3.10 4.14
CA HIS A 84 -8.86 1.84 4.83
C HIS A 84 -7.56 1.07 4.91
N TRP A 85 -7.18 0.65 6.11
CA TRP A 85 -5.98 -0.11 6.37
C TRP A 85 -6.31 -1.52 6.83
N VAL A 86 -5.79 -2.53 6.17
CA VAL A 86 -5.86 -3.93 6.57
C VAL A 86 -4.45 -4.36 6.96
N ILE A 87 -4.29 -4.86 8.19
CA ILE A 87 -3.02 -5.37 8.67
C ILE A 87 -2.85 -6.81 8.20
N VAL A 88 -1.88 -7.05 7.32
CA VAL A 88 -1.64 -8.37 6.73
C VAL A 88 -0.44 -9.10 7.33
N ASN A 89 0.39 -8.40 8.10
CA ASN A 89 1.50 -8.98 8.87
C ASN A 89 1.91 -8.03 9.99
N GLY A 90 2.14 -8.56 11.17
CA GLY A 90 2.60 -7.79 12.33
C GLY A 90 1.47 -7.09 13.08
N THR A 91 1.81 -6.01 13.80
CA THR A 91 0.86 -5.25 14.62
C THR A 91 1.11 -3.76 14.42
N ALA A 92 0.05 -2.99 14.22
CA ALA A 92 0.10 -1.54 14.07
C ALA A 92 -0.33 -0.85 15.36
N LEU A 93 0.44 0.15 15.79
CA LEU A 93 -0.01 1.16 16.75
C LEU A 93 -0.53 2.35 15.95
N VAL A 94 -1.83 2.59 16.03
CA VAL A 94 -2.51 3.67 15.32
C VAL A 94 -2.85 4.80 16.29
N GLU A 95 -2.47 6.01 15.92
CA GLU A 95 -2.94 7.24 16.55
C GLU A 95 -3.96 7.88 15.61
N MET A 96 -5.11 8.27 16.14
CA MET A 96 -6.17 8.95 15.39
C MET A 96 -6.79 10.05 16.25
N ASP A 97 -6.55 11.30 15.89
CA ASP A 97 -6.76 12.48 16.73
C ASP A 97 -6.09 12.26 18.11
N ASP A 98 -6.88 12.27 19.20
CA ASP A 98 -6.41 12.08 20.58
C ASP A 98 -6.45 10.60 21.03
N ASN A 99 -6.86 9.68 20.17
CA ASN A 99 -6.98 8.25 20.50
C ASN A 99 -5.78 7.47 19.99
N GLN A 100 -5.37 6.47 20.78
CA GLN A 100 -4.32 5.54 20.42
C GLN A 100 -4.81 4.12 20.65
N PHE A 101 -4.64 3.24 19.67
CA PHE A 101 -5.09 1.84 19.74
C PHE A 101 -4.22 0.93 18.87
N MET A 102 -4.26 -0.36 19.22
CA MET A 102 -3.59 -1.42 18.45
C MET A 102 -4.53 -2.00 17.41
N VAL A 103 -3.98 -2.30 16.23
CA VAL A 103 -4.65 -3.07 15.18
C VAL A 103 -3.76 -4.27 14.87
N TYR A 104 -4.30 -5.46 15.06
CA TYR A 104 -3.55 -6.71 14.92
C TYR A 104 -3.67 -7.30 13.52
N GLU A 105 -2.86 -8.31 13.25
CA GLU A 105 -2.92 -9.07 12.01
C GLU A 105 -4.34 -9.59 11.75
N ASN A 106 -4.80 -9.48 10.49
CA ASN A 106 -6.16 -9.78 10.04
C ASN A 106 -7.25 -8.82 10.55
N GLU A 107 -6.88 -7.72 11.19
CA GLU A 107 -7.79 -6.63 11.53
C GLU A 107 -7.66 -5.46 10.57
N SER A 108 -8.61 -4.53 10.63
CA SER A 108 -8.64 -3.33 9.80
C SER A 108 -9.09 -2.10 10.57
N THR A 109 -8.71 -0.92 10.08
CA THR A 109 -9.19 0.36 10.60
C THR A 109 -9.51 1.31 9.44
N PHE A 110 -10.38 2.28 9.73
CA PHE A 110 -10.79 3.33 8.81
C PHE A 110 -10.26 4.68 9.28
N VAL A 111 -9.60 5.41 8.40
CA VAL A 111 -9.14 6.78 8.59
C VAL A 111 -10.08 7.70 7.82
N PRO A 112 -10.99 8.42 8.49
CA PRO A 112 -11.91 9.34 7.84
C PRO A 112 -11.17 10.53 7.19
N LEU A 113 -11.83 11.16 6.23
CA LEU A 113 -11.39 12.40 5.61
C LEU A 113 -11.08 13.47 6.68
N GLY A 114 -9.94 14.13 6.57
CA GLY A 114 -9.51 15.21 7.45
C GLY A 114 -9.04 14.79 8.84
N LYS A 115 -9.08 13.52 9.19
CA LYS A 115 -8.61 13.03 10.49
C LYS A 115 -7.09 13.00 10.57
N ILE A 116 -6.56 13.55 11.66
CA ILE A 116 -5.14 13.46 12.00
C ILE A 116 -4.84 12.04 12.40
N HIS A 117 -3.82 11.44 11.77
CA HIS A 117 -3.47 10.05 12.02
C HIS A 117 -1.96 9.80 11.89
N LYS A 118 -1.50 8.75 12.57
CA LYS A 118 -0.15 8.23 12.53
C LYS A 118 -0.21 6.71 12.68
N VAL A 119 0.70 5.98 12.04
CA VAL A 119 0.86 4.54 12.27
C VAL A 119 2.33 4.22 12.55
N ARG A 120 2.57 3.37 13.55
CA ARG A 120 3.90 2.88 13.92
C ARG A 120 3.90 1.36 14.00
N ASN A 121 5.07 0.78 13.79
CA ASN A 121 5.34 -0.62 14.04
C ASN A 121 5.98 -0.78 15.43
N PRO A 122 5.22 -1.16 16.47
CA PRO A 122 5.78 -1.37 17.81
C PRO A 122 6.46 -2.75 17.96
N GLY A 123 6.32 -3.61 16.94
CA GLY A 123 6.79 -4.99 16.96
C GLY A 123 8.25 -5.16 16.56
N LYS A 124 8.67 -6.43 16.50
CA LYS A 124 10.04 -6.84 16.10
C LYS A 124 10.13 -7.41 14.68
N ILE A 125 8.98 -7.56 14.02
CA ILE A 125 8.87 -8.02 12.62
C ILE A 125 8.35 -6.88 11.75
N PRO A 126 8.56 -6.89 10.43
CA PRO A 126 7.97 -5.90 9.54
C PRO A 126 6.44 -5.86 9.67
N LEU A 127 5.88 -4.65 9.79
CA LEU A 127 4.45 -4.42 9.69
C LEU A 127 4.09 -4.25 8.22
N ARG A 128 3.12 -5.02 7.74
CA ARG A 128 2.57 -4.88 6.39
C ARG A 128 1.11 -4.48 6.41
N ILE A 129 0.79 -3.48 5.61
CA ILE A 129 -0.53 -2.88 5.50
C ILE A 129 -0.94 -2.88 4.02
N VAL A 130 -2.15 -3.35 3.73
CA VAL A 130 -2.83 -3.04 2.48
C VAL A 130 -3.71 -1.83 2.74
N GLU A 131 -3.42 -0.73 2.05
CA GLU A 131 -4.13 0.53 2.14
C GLU A 131 -5.01 0.72 0.91
N VAL A 132 -6.27 1.06 1.13
CA VAL A 132 -7.19 1.52 0.07
C VAL A 132 -7.53 2.97 0.34
N GLN A 133 -7.04 3.86 -0.52
CA GLN A 133 -7.39 5.28 -0.53
C GLN A 133 -8.63 5.49 -1.39
N VAL A 134 -9.58 6.28 -0.92
CA VAL A 134 -10.81 6.63 -1.65
C VAL A 134 -11.04 8.14 -1.56
N GLY A 135 -11.18 8.81 -2.70
CA GLY A 135 -11.37 10.25 -2.68
C GLY A 135 -11.45 10.91 -4.05
N SER A 136 -11.59 12.23 -4.03
CA SER A 136 -11.63 13.05 -5.24
C SER A 136 -10.24 13.39 -5.77
N TYR A 137 -9.24 13.34 -4.90
CA TYR A 137 -7.83 13.56 -5.24
C TYR A 137 -6.92 12.63 -4.42
N LEU A 138 -5.98 11.96 -5.09
CA LEU A 138 -5.15 10.89 -4.53
C LEU A 138 -3.64 11.17 -4.68
N GLY A 139 -3.26 12.43 -4.93
CA GLY A 139 -1.88 12.87 -5.05
C GLY A 139 -1.14 12.82 -3.72
N GLU A 140 0.18 12.60 -3.75
CA GLU A 140 1.02 12.58 -2.54
C GLU A 140 1.20 13.99 -1.94
N ASP A 141 0.89 15.04 -2.68
CA ASP A 141 0.87 16.44 -2.25
C ASP A 141 -0.38 16.81 -1.44
N ASP A 142 -1.41 15.94 -1.36
CA ASP A 142 -2.53 16.05 -0.40
C ASP A 142 -2.12 15.70 1.05
N ILE A 143 -0.88 15.25 1.27
CA ILE A 143 -0.38 14.90 2.59
C ILE A 143 0.05 16.18 3.34
N THR A 144 -0.72 16.57 4.34
CA THR A 144 -0.31 17.62 5.30
C THR A 144 0.32 16.96 6.52
N ARG A 145 1.64 17.13 6.67
CA ARG A 145 2.41 16.57 7.81
C ARG A 145 2.42 17.54 8.96
N LEU A 146 2.08 17.06 10.15
CA LEU A 146 2.11 17.83 11.40
C LEU A 146 3.39 17.55 12.20
N GLU A 147 3.83 16.30 12.19
CA GLU A 147 5.08 15.84 12.83
C GLU A 147 5.77 14.87 11.88
N ASP A 148 7.08 14.99 11.75
CA ASP A 148 7.87 14.10 10.92
C ASP A 148 9.19 13.72 11.59
N ASP A 149 9.28 12.46 12.01
CA ASP A 149 10.45 11.90 12.66
C ASP A 149 11.71 11.87 11.76
N TYR A 150 11.57 12.24 10.47
CA TYR A 150 12.62 12.14 9.43
C TYR A 150 13.03 13.48 8.83
N GLY A 151 12.56 14.60 9.38
CA GLY A 151 12.98 15.96 8.99
C GLY A 151 12.48 16.43 7.62
N ARG A 152 11.32 15.94 7.14
CA ARG A 152 10.70 16.35 5.86
C ARG A 152 9.67 17.48 6.01
N VAL A 153 9.41 17.94 7.23
CA VAL A 153 8.60 19.14 7.50
C VAL A 153 9.51 20.34 7.32
N ALA A 154 9.18 21.21 6.38
CA ALA A 154 9.87 22.48 6.15
C ALA A 154 9.28 23.59 7.02
#